data_c782dde60619d0208d08075de553fbc0
#
_entry.id   c782dde60619d0208d08075de553fbc0
#
_cell.length_a   1.000
_cell.length_b   1.000
_cell.length_c   1.000
_cell.angle_alpha   90.00
_cell.angle_beta   90.00
_cell.angle_gamma   90.00
#
_symmetry.space_group_name_H-M   'P 1'
#
loop_
_entity.id
_entity.type
_entity.pdbx_description
1 polymer ?
#
loop_
_entity_poly.entity_id
_entity_poly.type
_entity_poly.pdbx_seq_one_letter_code
_entity_poly.pdbx_strand_id
1 'polypeptide(L)'
;STLFNRLTESTNAIVKEVSGVTRDRLYGRGEWNGFQFSVIDTGGYVKGSDDIFEEEISKQVLIAIEEAKVIMFVVDVTTGIVDLDEKVAQILRKSKKKVFIVANKVDNTGRIGLSAEFYQLGLGDVYDLSATNGSGTGELLDDIVKEFDLEDESVREKDHLPRISIVGKPNVGKSSLV
;
A
#
# COMPACT_ATOMS: atom_id res chain seq x y z
N SER A 1 -7.89 8.18 1.38
CA SER A 1 -8.18 6.77 1.24
C SER A 1 -8.55 6.12 2.54
N THR A 2 -9.48 5.24 2.43
CA THR A 2 -9.93 4.49 3.59
C THR A 2 -8.77 3.71 4.23
N LEU A 3 -7.93 3.05 3.44
CA LEU A 3 -6.79 2.30 3.96
C LEU A 3 -5.68 3.21 4.50
N PHE A 4 -5.26 4.21 3.75
CA PHE A 4 -4.24 5.17 4.19
C PHE A 4 -4.66 5.88 5.48
N ASN A 5 -5.89 6.39 5.54
CA ASN A 5 -6.43 7.04 6.73
C ASN A 5 -6.45 6.06 7.91
N ARG A 6 -6.90 4.83 7.71
CA ARG A 6 -6.93 3.82 8.76
C ARG A 6 -5.54 3.50 9.32
N LEU A 7 -4.52 3.43 8.47
CA LEU A 7 -3.13 3.20 8.90
C LEU A 7 -2.52 4.39 9.63
N THR A 8 -3.02 5.60 9.35
CA THR A 8 -2.50 6.85 9.92
C THR A 8 -3.36 7.42 11.04
N GLU A 9 -4.64 7.05 11.15
CA GLU A 9 -5.60 7.52 12.17
C GLU A 9 -5.33 6.99 13.58
N SER A 10 -4.62 5.88 13.72
CA SER A 10 -4.25 5.32 15.04
C SER A 10 -3.19 6.18 15.77
N THR A 11 -2.58 7.11 15.07
CA THR A 11 -1.63 8.08 15.61
C THR A 11 -2.13 9.45 15.19
N ASN A 12 -2.08 10.47 16.08
CA ASN A 12 -2.40 11.86 15.74
C ASN A 12 -1.58 12.29 14.52
N ALA A 13 -2.04 11.91 13.35
CA ALA A 13 -1.32 12.03 12.10
C ALA A 13 -1.17 13.50 11.76
N ILE A 14 0.02 14.02 11.96
CA ILE A 14 0.41 15.28 11.33
C ILE A 14 0.66 14.92 9.86
N VAL A 15 -0.35 15.11 9.01
CA VAL A 15 -0.17 15.17 7.56
C VAL A 15 0.73 16.39 7.31
N LYS A 16 2.04 16.18 7.24
CA LYS A 16 2.94 17.22 6.76
C LYS A 16 2.93 17.12 5.24
N GLU A 17 2.32 18.10 4.57
CA GLU A 17 2.73 18.48 3.23
C GLU A 17 4.22 18.84 3.31
N VAL A 18 5.09 17.96 2.87
CA VAL A 18 6.51 18.29 2.74
C VAL A 18 6.62 19.19 1.52
N SER A 19 6.69 20.49 1.79
CA SER A 19 6.90 21.52 0.76
C SER A 19 8.23 21.24 0.05
N GLY A 20 8.18 20.96 -1.25
CA GLY A 20 9.36 20.79 -2.11
C GLY A 20 9.53 19.42 -2.78
N VAL A 21 8.73 18.42 -2.45
CA VAL A 21 8.65 17.14 -3.16
C VAL A 21 7.36 17.13 -3.99
N THR A 22 7.44 16.71 -5.23
CA THR A 22 6.37 16.69 -6.23
C THR A 22 4.99 16.44 -5.64
N ARG A 23 4.01 17.23 -6.07
CA ARG A 23 2.62 17.38 -5.59
C ARG A 23 1.74 16.12 -5.58
N ASP A 24 2.32 14.93 -5.81
CA ASP A 24 1.58 13.76 -6.28
C ASP A 24 1.53 12.59 -5.27
N ARG A 25 2.05 12.77 -4.04
CA ARG A 25 2.07 11.71 -3.02
C ARG A 25 1.66 12.23 -1.66
N LEU A 26 0.84 11.43 -0.98
CA LEU A 26 0.49 11.68 0.41
C LEU A 26 1.44 10.89 1.32
N TYR A 27 2.02 11.58 2.28
CA TYR A 27 2.85 10.97 3.31
C TYR A 27 2.11 11.03 4.64
N GLY A 28 2.05 9.90 5.33
CA GLY A 28 1.48 9.80 6.66
C GLY A 28 2.40 9.05 7.62
N ARG A 29 2.14 9.14 8.91
CA ARG A 29 2.80 8.33 9.94
C ARG A 29 1.79 7.38 10.54
N GLY A 30 2.19 6.13 10.73
CA GLY A 30 1.44 5.11 11.44
C GLY A 30 2.28 4.57 12.60
N GLU A 31 1.58 3.93 13.53
CA GLU A 31 2.19 3.18 14.62
C GLU A 31 1.42 1.87 14.82
N TRP A 32 2.15 0.77 15.02
CA TRP A 32 1.57 -0.53 15.34
C TRP A 32 2.47 -1.27 16.32
N ASN A 33 1.91 -1.72 17.42
CA ASN A 33 2.64 -2.44 18.48
C ASN A 33 3.93 -1.73 18.95
N GLY A 34 3.91 -0.38 19.01
CA GLY A 34 5.05 0.44 19.40
C GLY A 34 6.06 0.73 18.29
N PHE A 35 5.87 0.20 17.08
CA PHE A 35 6.68 0.50 15.91
C PHE A 35 6.09 1.67 15.12
N GLN A 36 6.90 2.69 14.89
CA GLN A 36 6.53 3.81 14.05
C GLN A 36 7.03 3.61 12.62
N PHE A 37 6.18 3.93 11.65
CA PHE A 37 6.49 3.86 10.23
C PHE A 37 5.88 5.01 9.45
N SER A 38 6.44 5.31 8.28
CA SER A 38 5.86 6.25 7.32
C SER A 38 5.09 5.50 6.25
N VAL A 39 3.93 6.02 5.88
CA VAL A 39 3.09 5.49 4.79
C VAL A 39 3.13 6.46 3.63
N ILE A 40 3.38 5.95 2.43
CA ILE A 40 3.36 6.70 1.17
C ILE A 40 2.18 6.20 0.35
N ASP A 41 1.19 7.05 0.07
CA ASP A 41 0.09 6.72 -0.85
C ASP A 41 0.39 7.26 -2.25
N THR A 42 0.50 6.35 -3.22
CA THR A 42 0.76 6.68 -4.62
C THR A 42 -0.51 7.00 -5.41
N GLY A 43 -1.69 6.90 -4.80
CA GLY A 43 -2.99 6.97 -5.48
C GLY A 43 -3.65 8.33 -5.52
N GLY A 44 -3.03 9.38 -5.00
CA GLY A 44 -3.69 10.67 -4.77
C GLY A 44 -4.02 11.50 -6.02
N TYR A 45 -3.34 11.29 -7.15
CA TYR A 45 -3.45 12.23 -8.27
C TYR A 45 -3.21 11.61 -9.65
N VAL A 46 -4.15 10.84 -10.14
CA VAL A 46 -4.14 10.52 -11.58
C VAL A 46 -5.38 11.12 -12.23
N LYS A 47 -5.22 12.27 -12.90
CA LYS A 47 -6.23 12.89 -13.79
C LYS A 47 -5.67 12.84 -15.21
N GLY A 48 -6.27 12.05 -16.09
CA GLY A 48 -5.88 11.98 -17.51
C GLY A 48 -6.73 11.00 -18.30
N SER A 49 -6.50 10.94 -19.61
CA SER A 49 -7.04 9.91 -20.50
C SER A 49 -6.37 8.56 -20.23
N ASP A 50 -7.04 7.46 -20.54
CA ASP A 50 -6.65 6.11 -20.14
C ASP A 50 -5.19 5.73 -20.45
N ASP A 51 -4.64 6.14 -21.60
CA ASP A 51 -3.26 5.83 -21.99
C ASP A 51 -2.20 6.59 -21.17
N ILE A 52 -2.44 7.89 -20.91
CA ILE A 52 -1.54 8.73 -20.06
C ILE A 52 -1.57 8.23 -18.61
N PHE A 53 -2.69 7.65 -18.22
CA PHE A 53 -2.96 7.14 -16.90
C PHE A 53 -2.07 5.94 -16.53
N GLU A 54 -1.88 4.97 -17.44
CA GLU A 54 -1.06 3.79 -17.19
C GLU A 54 0.42 4.11 -17.04
N GLU A 55 0.94 5.02 -17.88
CA GLU A 55 2.34 5.47 -17.75
C GLU A 55 2.60 6.19 -16.44
N GLU A 56 1.68 7.04 -16.02
CA GLU A 56 1.81 7.80 -14.78
C GLU A 56 1.75 6.87 -13.56
N ILE A 57 0.84 5.90 -13.53
CA ILE A 57 0.80 4.88 -12.48
C ILE A 57 2.13 4.11 -12.43
N SER A 58 2.66 3.70 -13.57
CA SER A 58 3.93 2.97 -13.63
C SER A 58 5.09 3.79 -13.07
N LYS A 59 5.16 5.08 -13.38
CA LYS A 59 6.15 6.01 -12.82
C LYS A 59 6.01 6.13 -11.29
N GLN A 60 4.79 6.34 -10.81
CA GLN A 60 4.54 6.46 -9.37
C GLN A 60 4.89 5.17 -8.61
N VAL A 61 4.61 4.01 -9.20
CA VAL A 61 5.00 2.71 -8.64
C VAL A 61 6.53 2.58 -8.58
N LEU A 62 7.26 2.94 -9.63
CA LEU A 62 8.73 2.87 -9.65
C LEU A 62 9.36 3.74 -8.56
N ILE A 63 8.89 4.97 -8.39
CA ILE A 63 9.39 5.88 -7.36
C ILE A 63 9.03 5.34 -5.96
N ALA A 64 7.83 4.82 -5.79
CA ALA A 64 7.41 4.21 -4.53
C ALA A 64 8.29 3.00 -4.14
N ILE A 65 8.69 2.19 -5.13
CA ILE A 65 9.61 1.08 -4.94
C ILE A 65 10.98 1.56 -4.43
N GLU A 66 11.51 2.65 -4.97
CA GLU A 66 12.80 3.18 -4.55
C GLU A 66 12.78 3.68 -3.10
N GLU A 67 11.71 4.35 -2.70
CA GLU A 67 11.58 4.98 -1.40
C GLU A 67 11.14 4.01 -0.28
N ALA A 68 10.39 2.96 -0.63
CA ALA A 68 9.79 2.07 0.35
C ALA A 68 10.72 0.92 0.78
N LYS A 69 10.64 0.53 2.05
CA LYS A 69 11.19 -0.71 2.56
C LYS A 69 10.25 -1.88 2.23
N VAL A 70 8.96 -1.66 2.40
CA VAL A 70 7.88 -2.63 2.17
C VAL A 70 6.83 -2.02 1.26
N ILE A 71 6.23 -2.83 0.41
CA ILE A 71 5.19 -2.40 -0.52
C ILE A 71 3.89 -3.13 -0.22
N MET A 72 2.80 -2.38 -0.03
CA MET A 72 1.45 -2.89 0.02
C MET A 72 0.81 -2.74 -1.36
N PHE A 73 0.62 -3.84 -2.06
CA PHE A 73 -0.05 -3.86 -3.35
C PHE A 73 -1.55 -4.11 -3.16
N VAL A 74 -2.34 -3.06 -3.31
CA VAL A 74 -3.79 -3.11 -3.03
C VAL A 74 -4.57 -3.44 -4.30
N VAL A 75 -5.33 -4.53 -4.25
CA VAL A 75 -6.21 -5.03 -5.30
C VAL A 75 -7.67 -5.07 -4.81
N ASP A 76 -8.62 -5.18 -5.74
CA ASP A 76 -10.05 -5.13 -5.45
C ASP A 76 -10.70 -6.49 -5.74
N VAL A 77 -11.16 -7.19 -4.70
CA VAL A 77 -11.81 -8.51 -4.85
C VAL A 77 -13.10 -8.47 -5.65
N THR A 78 -13.71 -7.31 -5.80
CA THR A 78 -15.00 -7.19 -6.52
C THR A 78 -14.82 -7.10 -8.03
N THR A 79 -13.62 -6.76 -8.50
CA THR A 79 -13.32 -6.66 -9.94
C THR A 79 -12.44 -7.81 -10.44
N GLY A 80 -11.84 -8.59 -9.52
CA GLY A 80 -10.83 -9.57 -9.87
C GLY A 80 -9.55 -8.94 -10.42
N ILE A 81 -8.66 -9.78 -10.96
CA ILE A 81 -7.42 -9.34 -11.61
C ILE A 81 -7.76 -8.63 -12.92
N VAL A 82 -7.19 -7.46 -13.13
CA VAL A 82 -7.26 -6.70 -14.37
C VAL A 82 -5.87 -6.44 -14.95
N ASP A 83 -5.80 -6.06 -16.24
CA ASP A 83 -4.54 -5.87 -16.98
C ASP A 83 -3.57 -4.93 -16.25
N LEU A 84 -4.08 -3.89 -15.60
CA LEU A 84 -3.27 -2.96 -14.83
C LEU A 84 -2.66 -3.63 -13.59
N ASP A 85 -3.38 -4.51 -12.91
CA ASP A 85 -2.85 -5.25 -11.77
C ASP A 85 -1.71 -6.17 -12.21
N GLU A 86 -1.82 -6.82 -13.38
CA GLU A 86 -0.76 -7.65 -13.94
C GLU A 86 0.49 -6.83 -14.31
N LYS A 87 0.32 -5.65 -14.94
CA LYS A 87 1.42 -4.73 -15.26
C LYS A 87 2.16 -4.28 -14.00
N VAL A 88 1.43 -3.86 -12.97
CA VAL A 88 2.03 -3.47 -11.68
C VAL A 88 2.74 -4.67 -11.04
N ALA A 89 2.13 -5.85 -11.03
CA ALA A 89 2.75 -7.05 -10.49
C ALA A 89 4.06 -7.42 -11.22
N GLN A 90 4.14 -7.23 -12.54
CA GLN A 90 5.38 -7.43 -13.29
C GLN A 90 6.51 -6.49 -12.83
N ILE A 91 6.20 -5.22 -12.56
CA ILE A 91 7.15 -4.24 -12.04
C ILE A 91 7.60 -4.66 -10.63
N LEU A 92 6.65 -5.01 -9.76
CA LEU A 92 6.93 -5.40 -8.39
C LEU A 92 7.78 -6.67 -8.29
N ARG A 93 7.53 -7.68 -9.11
CA ARG A 93 8.38 -8.90 -9.17
C ARG A 93 9.84 -8.60 -9.50
N LYS A 94 10.09 -7.59 -10.34
CA LYS A 94 11.46 -7.18 -10.71
C LYS A 94 12.16 -6.37 -9.62
N SER A 95 11.42 -5.76 -8.72
CA SER A 95 11.96 -4.83 -7.71
C SER A 95 12.76 -5.51 -6.60
N LYS A 96 12.55 -6.81 -6.35
CA LYS A 96 13.08 -7.59 -5.23
C LYS A 96 12.70 -7.05 -3.84
N LYS A 97 11.76 -6.12 -3.76
CA LYS A 97 11.22 -5.60 -2.50
C LYS A 97 10.23 -6.60 -1.90
N LYS A 98 10.08 -6.58 -0.59
CA LYS A 98 8.99 -7.32 0.06
C LYS A 98 7.66 -6.70 -0.31
N VAL A 99 6.77 -7.50 -0.88
CA VAL A 99 5.43 -7.08 -1.30
C VAL A 99 4.40 -7.86 -0.50
N PHE A 100 3.39 -7.17 0.00
CA PHE A 100 2.18 -7.73 0.60
C PHE A 100 1.02 -7.45 -0.34
N ILE A 101 0.36 -8.49 -0.86
CA ILE A 101 -0.86 -8.31 -1.65
C ILE A 101 -2.01 -8.10 -0.68
N VAL A 102 -2.70 -6.98 -0.83
CA VAL A 102 -3.84 -6.59 0.01
C VAL A 102 -5.11 -6.66 -0.82
N ALA A 103 -5.85 -7.75 -0.69
CA ALA A 103 -7.13 -7.96 -1.34
C ALA A 103 -8.22 -7.19 -0.56
N ASN A 104 -8.51 -5.97 -1.00
CA ASN A 104 -9.43 -5.07 -0.32
C ASN A 104 -10.90 -5.27 -0.76
N LYS A 105 -11.82 -4.75 0.05
CA LYS A 105 -13.27 -4.84 -0.08
C LYS A 105 -13.85 -6.23 0.26
N VAL A 106 -13.16 -6.99 1.09
CA VAL A 106 -13.70 -8.21 1.70
C VAL A 106 -14.61 -7.82 2.89
N ASP A 107 -15.74 -7.17 2.56
CA ASP A 107 -16.61 -6.54 3.55
C ASP A 107 -17.62 -7.53 4.19
N ASN A 108 -17.71 -8.74 3.65
CA ASN A 108 -18.62 -9.78 4.10
C ASN A 108 -18.09 -11.19 3.82
N THR A 109 -18.69 -12.19 4.49
CA THR A 109 -18.29 -13.59 4.38
C THR A 109 -18.44 -14.17 2.95
N GLY A 110 -19.35 -13.65 2.14
CA GLY A 110 -19.52 -14.07 0.74
C GLY A 110 -18.36 -13.71 -0.18
N ARG A 111 -17.48 -12.81 0.26
CA ARG A 111 -16.27 -12.41 -0.48
C ARG A 111 -15.01 -13.09 0.02
N ILE A 112 -15.07 -13.83 1.12
CA ILE A 112 -13.98 -14.68 1.60
C ILE A 112 -13.71 -15.73 0.51
N GLY A 113 -12.44 -15.86 0.11
CA GLY A 113 -12.02 -16.77 -0.95
C GLY A 113 -11.96 -16.17 -2.35
N LEU A 114 -12.58 -15.00 -2.61
CA LEU A 114 -12.38 -14.29 -3.89
C LEU A 114 -10.94 -13.81 -4.06
N SER A 115 -10.23 -13.61 -2.95
CA SER A 115 -8.82 -13.24 -2.95
C SER A 115 -7.88 -14.32 -3.48
N ALA A 116 -8.32 -15.58 -3.52
CA ALA A 116 -7.48 -16.70 -3.95
C ALA A 116 -6.94 -16.55 -5.38
N GLU A 117 -7.66 -15.85 -6.26
CA GLU A 117 -7.18 -15.58 -7.62
C GLU A 117 -5.91 -14.73 -7.65
N PHE A 118 -5.70 -13.83 -6.68
CA PHE A 118 -4.55 -12.92 -6.65
C PHE A 118 -3.21 -13.61 -6.35
N TYR A 119 -3.22 -14.87 -5.88
CA TYR A 119 -1.99 -15.68 -5.82
C TYR A 119 -1.36 -15.88 -7.20
N GLN A 120 -2.14 -15.80 -8.28
CA GLN A 120 -1.64 -15.89 -9.67
C GLN A 120 -0.69 -14.72 -10.01
N LEU A 121 -0.76 -13.60 -9.29
CA LEU A 121 0.17 -12.48 -9.47
C LEU A 121 1.61 -12.82 -9.06
N GLY A 122 1.84 -13.92 -8.32
CA GLY A 122 3.17 -14.45 -8.01
C GLY A 122 4.02 -13.51 -7.14
N LEU A 123 3.41 -12.80 -6.21
CA LEU A 123 4.07 -11.85 -5.29
C LEU A 123 4.08 -12.32 -3.83
N GLY A 124 3.66 -13.55 -3.55
CA GLY A 124 3.59 -14.14 -2.21
C GLY A 124 2.19 -14.15 -1.62
N ASP A 125 2.11 -13.94 -0.31
CA ASP A 125 0.86 -14.06 0.46
C ASP A 125 -0.15 -12.97 0.12
N VAL A 126 -1.44 -13.35 0.18
CA VAL A 126 -2.58 -12.47 -0.06
C VAL A 126 -3.34 -12.28 1.25
N TYR A 127 -3.54 -11.03 1.65
CA TYR A 127 -4.24 -10.66 2.87
C TYR A 127 -5.64 -10.15 2.53
N ASP A 128 -6.66 -10.82 3.06
CA ASP A 128 -8.05 -10.38 2.99
C ASP A 128 -8.24 -9.17 3.90
N LEU A 129 -8.71 -8.06 3.33
CA LEU A 129 -8.87 -6.83 4.07
C LEU A 129 -10.16 -6.11 3.71
N SER A 130 -10.77 -5.46 4.69
CA SER A 130 -11.77 -4.43 4.48
C SER A 130 -11.27 -3.10 5.06
N ALA A 131 -10.83 -2.21 4.20
CA ALA A 131 -10.41 -0.88 4.63
C ALA A 131 -11.55 -0.09 5.29
N THR A 132 -12.80 -0.39 4.97
CA THR A 132 -14.00 0.26 5.51
C THR A 132 -14.24 -0.12 6.97
N ASN A 133 -14.22 -1.42 7.29
CA ASN A 133 -14.51 -1.89 8.66
C ASN A 133 -13.26 -2.26 9.48
N GLY A 134 -12.08 -2.35 8.85
CA GLY A 134 -10.81 -2.65 9.48
C GLY A 134 -10.49 -4.13 9.64
N SER A 135 -11.34 -5.02 9.13
CA SER A 135 -11.07 -6.46 9.16
C SER A 135 -9.79 -6.79 8.40
N GLY A 136 -8.96 -7.69 8.94
CA GLY A 136 -7.71 -8.14 8.36
C GLY A 136 -6.51 -7.18 8.54
N THR A 137 -6.74 -5.96 9.04
CA THR A 137 -5.66 -4.95 9.17
C THR A 137 -4.61 -5.37 10.20
N GLY A 138 -5.02 -5.99 11.30
CA GLY A 138 -4.11 -6.38 12.38
C GLY A 138 -3.10 -7.43 11.94
N GLU A 139 -3.54 -8.51 11.31
CA GLU A 139 -2.66 -9.58 10.81
C GLU A 139 -1.65 -9.05 9.79
N LEU A 140 -2.13 -8.23 8.84
CA LEU A 140 -1.27 -7.57 7.85
C LEU A 140 -0.20 -6.71 8.51
N LEU A 141 -0.56 -5.87 9.50
CA LEU A 141 0.38 -4.98 10.18
C LEU A 141 1.37 -5.75 11.06
N ASP A 142 0.94 -6.84 11.71
CA ASP A 142 1.84 -7.71 12.47
C ASP A 142 2.95 -8.28 11.58
N ASP A 143 2.61 -8.72 10.37
CA ASP A 143 3.58 -9.27 9.45
C ASP A 143 4.46 -8.19 8.80
N ILE A 144 3.93 -7.01 8.52
CA ILE A 144 4.72 -5.87 8.05
C ILE A 144 5.75 -5.43 9.07
N VAL A 145 5.37 -5.35 10.35
CA VAL A 145 6.29 -4.95 11.43
C VAL A 145 7.41 -5.96 11.61
N LYS A 146 7.15 -7.26 11.47
CA LYS A 146 8.21 -8.29 11.50
C LYS A 146 9.29 -8.05 10.44
N GLU A 147 8.92 -7.58 9.25
CA GLU A 147 9.91 -7.25 8.21
C GLU A 147 10.80 -6.06 8.58
N PHE A 148 10.37 -5.21 9.49
CA PHE A 148 11.19 -4.10 9.99
C PHE A 148 12.18 -4.55 11.06
N ASP A 149 11.81 -5.54 11.88
CA ASP A 149 12.66 -6.06 12.97
C ASP A 149 13.84 -6.89 12.47
N LEU A 150 13.71 -7.54 11.30
CA LEU A 150 14.70 -8.49 10.79
C LEU A 150 16.01 -7.83 10.34
N GLU A 151 16.08 -6.51 10.23
CA GLU A 151 17.25 -5.88 9.61
C GLU A 151 18.06 -4.90 10.46
N ASP A 152 17.63 -4.39 11.60
CA ASP A 152 18.57 -3.53 12.35
C ASP A 152 18.15 -3.11 13.76
N GLU A 153 18.82 -3.65 14.78
CA GLU A 153 18.94 -3.01 16.10
C GLU A 153 19.90 -1.80 16.08
N SER A 154 20.63 -1.55 14.97
CA SER A 154 21.74 -0.60 14.92
C SER A 154 21.40 0.81 14.41
N VAL A 155 20.23 1.02 13.78
CA VAL A 155 19.87 2.33 13.20
C VAL A 155 18.57 2.86 13.78
N ARG A 156 18.51 3.07 15.07
CA ARG A 156 17.46 3.87 15.73
C ARG A 156 17.81 5.37 15.74
N GLU A 157 18.27 5.91 14.64
CA GLU A 157 18.35 7.36 14.48
C GLU A 157 16.96 7.91 14.15
N LYS A 158 16.52 8.88 14.95
CA LYS A 158 15.13 9.42 15.01
C LYS A 158 14.55 10.01 13.73
N ASP A 159 15.29 10.04 12.62
CA ASP A 159 14.89 10.70 11.36
C ASP A 159 14.58 9.76 10.19
N HIS A 160 14.79 8.45 10.32
CA HIS A 160 14.57 7.50 9.24
C HIS A 160 13.57 6.41 9.62
N LEU A 161 12.29 6.78 9.76
CA LEU A 161 11.23 5.80 9.91
C LEU A 161 11.17 4.88 8.67
N PRO A 162 10.99 3.56 8.85
CA PRO A 162 10.76 2.64 7.73
C PRO A 162 9.53 3.09 6.95
N ARG A 163 9.60 2.97 5.63
CA ARG A 163 8.57 3.47 4.73
C ARG A 163 7.78 2.33 4.11
N ILE A 164 6.47 2.42 4.18
CA ILE A 164 5.51 1.54 3.52
C ILE A 164 4.92 2.30 2.34
N SER A 165 5.01 1.77 1.14
CA SER A 165 4.30 2.34 -0.02
C SER A 165 3.03 1.56 -0.33
N ILE A 166 1.94 2.29 -0.54
CA ILE A 166 0.65 1.75 -0.97
C ILE A 166 0.53 1.98 -2.48
N VAL A 167 0.52 0.90 -3.24
CA VAL A 167 0.38 0.91 -4.70
C VAL A 167 -0.86 0.15 -5.12
N GLY A 168 -1.34 0.38 -6.33
CA GLY A 168 -2.50 -0.31 -6.91
C GLY A 168 -3.31 0.63 -7.80
N LYS A 169 -4.26 0.08 -8.56
CA LYS A 169 -5.11 0.86 -9.45
C LYS A 169 -6.02 1.86 -8.69
N PRO A 170 -6.60 2.84 -9.36
CA PRO A 170 -7.60 3.74 -8.77
C PRO A 170 -8.81 3.00 -8.20
N ASN A 171 -9.48 3.59 -7.22
CA ASN A 171 -10.71 3.11 -6.61
C ASN A 171 -10.66 1.76 -5.88
N VAL A 172 -9.47 1.16 -5.69
CA VAL A 172 -9.30 -0.02 -4.82
C VAL A 172 -9.32 0.31 -3.33
N GLY A 173 -9.42 1.61 -2.97
CA GLY A 173 -9.46 2.07 -1.58
C GLY A 173 -8.10 2.54 -1.03
N LYS A 174 -7.11 2.82 -1.89
CA LYS A 174 -5.82 3.39 -1.44
C LYS A 174 -6.00 4.80 -0.88
N SER A 175 -6.62 5.68 -1.63
CA SER A 175 -6.85 7.08 -1.29
C SER A 175 -8.28 7.53 -1.61
N SER A 176 -8.96 8.16 -0.64
CA SER A 176 -10.12 9.01 -0.86
C SER A 176 -9.79 10.35 -0.21
N LEU A 177 -9.74 11.38 -1.02
CA LEU A 177 -9.86 12.74 -0.51
C LEU A 177 -11.34 13.01 -0.24
N VAL A 178 -11.67 13.35 0.98
CA VAL A 178 -12.86 14.13 1.31
C VAL A 178 -12.44 15.58 1.32
#